data_826f15b3cd20888fa04cbc1b8448eb88
#
_entry.id   826f15b3cd20888fa04cbc1b8448eb88
#
_cell.length_a   1.000
_cell.length_b   1.000
_cell.length_c   1.000
_cell.angle_alpha   90.00
_cell.angle_beta   90.00
_cell.angle_gamma   90.00
#
_symmetry.space_group_name_H-M   'P 1'
#
loop_
_entity.id
_entity.type
_entity.pdbx_description
1 polymer ?
#
loop_
_entity_poly.entity_id
_entity_poly.type
_entity_poly.pdbx_seq_one_letter_code
_entity_poly.pdbx_strand_id
1 'polypeptide(L)'
;MQIIFMNRLSRMAGREEEEFAQLWIGEEEGVWSLGWRDFSVNAVLESTDNLWYEGGSWNEMLCVYRHELAVKMGAGYRPLIDGGLHEEEVLPRRGREQLKLQYYSEHYSQESVYDELCAWRRGRASSERKAPYMLASNRLLRLLSTFLPKTTEELLQIPGIGEAKAAQYGADWLAVTSVAPRERDFPLSWVYEEIGDEEFSSWLYKQKELKYKRQLEQLRLNRTLLQGIDGGLGLEQLKNETGVSRRELLEALEELEKDGYSVEKLIELELESMAHEEQQAVWKAYEEFGDLFLKPVLYKVYGDTPPAAAGGLEIHYERLRLIRIRFRREQAGSLDSATSF
;
A
#
# COMPACT_ATOMS: atom_id res chain seq x y z
N MET A 1 27.54 9.71 20.63
CA MET A 1 26.15 9.30 20.33
C MET A 1 25.37 9.29 21.64
N GLN A 2 24.23 9.95 21.67
CA GLN A 2 23.29 9.95 22.79
C GLN A 2 22.19 8.93 22.51
N ILE A 3 21.92 8.01 23.45
CA ILE A 3 20.79 7.09 23.34
C ILE A 3 19.52 7.83 23.73
N ILE A 4 18.58 7.92 22.79
CA ILE A 4 17.29 8.62 22.94
C ILE A 4 16.20 7.66 23.39
N PHE A 5 16.23 6.42 22.89
CA PHE A 5 15.24 5.39 23.20
C PHE A 5 15.89 4.02 23.28
N MET A 6 15.41 3.21 24.23
CA MET A 6 15.87 1.84 24.39
C MET A 6 14.72 0.99 24.95
N ASN A 7 14.50 -0.18 24.34
CA ASN A 7 13.56 -1.16 24.86
C ASN A 7 14.18 -2.55 24.86
N ARG A 8 13.79 -3.38 25.81
CA ARG A 8 14.16 -4.78 25.86
C ARG A 8 13.00 -5.64 25.42
N LEU A 9 13.32 -6.69 24.68
CA LEU A 9 12.37 -7.67 24.21
C LEU A 9 12.85 -9.05 24.65
N SER A 10 11.87 -9.97 24.84
CA SER A 10 12.17 -11.38 25.08
C SER A 10 11.34 -12.25 24.16
N ARG A 11 11.83 -13.46 23.89
CA ARG A 11 11.04 -14.54 23.29
C ARG A 11 11.39 -15.87 23.96
N MET A 12 10.43 -16.77 23.98
CA MET A 12 10.68 -18.14 24.39
C MET A 12 11.26 -18.94 23.21
N ALA A 13 12.50 -19.40 23.34
CA ALA A 13 13.14 -20.31 22.39
C ALA A 13 12.93 -21.74 22.86
N GLY A 14 11.80 -22.36 22.49
CA GLY A 14 11.42 -23.67 22.98
C GLY A 14 10.72 -23.63 24.36
N ARG A 15 10.88 -24.69 25.15
CA ARG A 15 10.13 -24.84 26.42
C ARG A 15 10.82 -24.24 27.64
N GLU A 16 12.11 -23.97 27.59
CA GLU A 16 12.89 -23.58 28.78
C GLU A 16 13.93 -22.46 28.57
N GLU A 17 14.18 -22.03 27.32
CA GLU A 17 15.17 -20.98 27.06
C GLU A 17 14.47 -19.67 26.67
N GLU A 18 14.71 -18.62 27.47
CA GLU A 18 14.28 -17.27 27.17
C GLU A 18 15.44 -16.50 26.51
N GLU A 19 15.21 -16.01 25.32
CA GLU A 19 16.15 -15.14 24.60
C GLU A 19 15.77 -13.68 24.84
N PHE A 20 16.79 -12.87 25.06
CA PHE A 20 16.62 -11.43 25.26
C PHE A 20 17.27 -10.65 24.14
N ALA A 21 16.68 -9.52 23.80
CA ALA A 21 17.26 -8.59 22.86
C ALA A 21 16.99 -7.15 23.28
N GLN A 22 17.75 -6.24 22.74
CA GLN A 22 17.64 -4.81 22.97
C GLN A 22 17.53 -4.06 21.65
N LEU A 23 16.52 -3.26 21.54
CA LEU A 23 16.34 -2.28 20.49
C LEU A 23 16.76 -0.91 21.02
N TRP A 24 17.54 -0.16 20.24
CA TRP A 24 18.01 1.15 20.66
C TRP A 24 17.94 2.15 19.48
N ILE A 25 17.67 3.42 19.82
CA ILE A 25 17.76 4.57 18.92
C ILE A 25 18.72 5.57 19.55
N GLY A 26 19.69 6.04 18.77
CA GLY A 26 20.64 7.07 19.17
C GLY A 26 20.66 8.22 18.18
N GLU A 27 21.22 9.34 18.64
CA GLU A 27 21.43 10.53 17.81
C GLU A 27 22.81 11.10 18.07
N GLU A 28 23.47 11.58 17.04
CA GLU A 28 24.75 12.30 17.11
C GLU A 28 24.83 13.30 15.95
N GLU A 29 24.93 14.58 16.28
CA GLU A 29 25.08 15.67 15.31
C GLU A 29 24.03 15.66 14.19
N GLY A 30 22.79 15.33 14.50
CA GLY A 30 21.68 15.24 13.53
C GLY A 30 21.61 13.92 12.75
N VAL A 31 22.51 12.97 13.04
CA VAL A 31 22.49 11.62 12.47
C VAL A 31 21.78 10.67 13.43
N TRP A 32 20.72 10.05 12.95
CA TRP A 32 19.95 9.04 13.66
C TRP A 32 20.54 7.66 13.42
N SER A 33 20.74 6.90 14.47
CA SER A 33 21.15 5.49 14.43
C SER A 33 20.11 4.63 15.10
N LEU A 34 19.80 3.48 14.49
CA LEU A 34 18.87 2.48 15.01
C LEU A 34 19.54 1.12 14.96
N GLY A 35 19.50 0.40 16.08
CA GLY A 35 20.14 -0.90 16.15
C GLY A 35 19.41 -1.92 17.00
N TRP A 36 19.81 -3.16 16.79
CA TRP A 36 19.35 -4.33 17.52
C TRP A 36 20.53 -5.10 18.07
N ARG A 37 20.43 -5.48 19.35
CA ARG A 37 21.46 -6.25 20.06
C ARG A 37 20.83 -7.51 20.64
N ASP A 38 21.31 -8.67 20.22
CA ASP A 38 20.93 -9.95 20.81
C ASP A 38 21.79 -10.25 22.04
N PHE A 39 21.15 -10.72 23.12
CA PHE A 39 21.82 -11.21 24.30
C PHE A 39 21.65 -12.72 24.38
N SER A 40 22.74 -13.46 24.22
CA SER A 40 22.75 -14.87 24.53
C SER A 40 23.00 -15.08 26.02
N VAL A 41 22.21 -15.92 26.68
CA VAL A 41 22.33 -16.25 28.12
C VAL A 41 23.71 -16.83 28.45
N ASN A 42 24.39 -17.40 27.45
CA ASN A 42 25.71 -18.05 27.64
C ASN A 42 26.90 -17.22 27.15
N ALA A 43 26.69 -16.07 26.52
CA ALA A 43 27.77 -15.24 25.99
C ALA A 43 27.82 -13.87 26.67
N VAL A 44 28.49 -13.81 27.80
CA VAL A 44 28.77 -12.57 28.57
C VAL A 44 29.64 -11.57 27.78
N LEU A 45 30.13 -11.93 26.57
CA LEU A 45 31.16 -11.15 25.86
C LEU A 45 30.90 -10.96 24.34
N GLU A 46 29.87 -11.56 23.72
CA GLU A 46 29.59 -11.35 22.28
C GLU A 46 28.17 -10.87 22.07
N SER A 47 27.92 -9.58 22.34
CA SER A 47 26.74 -8.91 21.84
C SER A 47 27.00 -8.53 20.37
N THR A 48 26.27 -9.12 19.43
CA THR A 48 26.30 -8.67 18.05
C THR A 48 25.35 -7.49 17.88
N ASP A 49 25.93 -6.29 17.75
CA ASP A 49 25.16 -5.11 17.38
C ASP A 49 24.87 -5.13 15.87
N ASN A 50 23.60 -5.24 15.53
CA ASN A 50 23.11 -5.11 14.17
C ASN A 50 22.58 -3.70 13.97
N LEU A 51 23.30 -2.88 13.23
CA LEU A 51 22.86 -1.57 12.83
C LEU A 51 21.81 -1.71 11.71
N TRP A 52 20.59 -1.23 11.96
CA TRP A 52 19.49 -1.29 11.00
C TRP A 52 19.37 -0.04 10.16
N TYR A 53 19.73 1.11 10.73
CA TYR A 53 19.67 2.40 10.06
C TYR A 53 20.74 3.36 10.60
N GLU A 54 21.29 4.18 9.70
CA GLU A 54 22.08 5.36 10.00
C GLU A 54 21.79 6.44 8.95
N GLY A 55 21.39 7.62 9.37
CA GLY A 55 21.08 8.71 8.46
C GLY A 55 20.37 9.90 9.10
N GLY A 56 20.23 11.00 8.37
CA GLY A 56 19.66 12.26 8.87
C GLY A 56 18.13 12.29 8.93
N SER A 57 17.42 11.29 8.40
CA SER A 57 15.95 11.32 8.31
C SER A 57 15.29 10.55 9.45
N TRP A 58 14.65 11.27 10.36
CA TRP A 58 13.81 10.69 11.42
C TRP A 58 12.67 9.82 10.85
N ASN A 59 12.00 10.29 9.80
CA ASN A 59 10.87 9.57 9.22
C ASN A 59 11.30 8.23 8.58
N GLU A 60 12.45 8.21 7.90
CA GLU A 60 12.99 6.98 7.33
C GLU A 60 13.42 6.01 8.44
N MET A 61 14.13 6.51 9.45
CA MET A 61 14.53 5.73 10.63
C MET A 61 13.30 5.10 11.31
N LEU A 62 12.21 5.87 11.48
CA LEU A 62 10.98 5.40 12.10
C LEU A 62 10.28 4.32 11.25
N CYS A 63 10.32 4.43 9.92
CA CYS A 63 9.82 3.38 9.01
C CYS A 63 10.64 2.09 9.12
N VAL A 64 11.98 2.20 9.18
CA VAL A 64 12.86 1.04 9.40
C VAL A 64 12.58 0.41 10.76
N TYR A 65 12.46 1.23 11.81
CA TYR A 65 12.11 0.78 13.16
C TYR A 65 10.82 -0.06 13.16
N ARG A 66 9.75 0.46 12.56
CA ARG A 66 8.45 -0.22 12.50
C ARG A 66 8.50 -1.51 11.70
N HIS A 67 9.22 -1.50 10.58
CA HIS A 67 9.42 -2.68 9.75
C HIS A 67 10.16 -3.77 10.49
N GLU A 68 11.36 -3.46 11.00
CA GLU A 68 12.23 -4.44 11.65
C GLU A 68 11.61 -4.96 12.96
N LEU A 69 10.95 -4.07 13.73
CA LEU A 69 10.23 -4.49 14.92
C LEU A 69 9.07 -5.45 14.57
N ALA A 70 8.31 -5.19 13.50
CA ALA A 70 7.26 -6.09 13.06
C ALA A 70 7.81 -7.49 12.68
N VAL A 71 8.97 -7.54 12.02
CA VAL A 71 9.69 -8.81 11.73
C VAL A 71 10.04 -9.55 13.02
N LYS A 72 10.65 -8.86 13.99
CA LYS A 72 11.05 -9.46 15.27
C LYS A 72 9.84 -9.93 16.10
N MET A 73 8.78 -9.12 16.16
CA MET A 73 7.54 -9.51 16.84
C MET A 73 6.82 -10.67 16.14
N GLY A 74 6.88 -10.72 14.82
CA GLY A 74 6.43 -11.89 14.03
C GLY A 74 7.22 -13.16 14.35
N ALA A 75 8.50 -13.02 14.66
CA ALA A 75 9.37 -14.12 15.12
C ALA A 75 9.20 -14.50 16.61
N GLY A 76 8.21 -13.89 17.30
CA GLY A 76 7.86 -14.23 18.69
C GLY A 76 8.46 -13.32 19.77
N TYR A 77 9.29 -12.35 19.44
CA TYR A 77 9.75 -11.36 20.41
C TYR A 77 8.59 -10.52 20.95
N ARG A 78 8.61 -10.23 22.25
CA ARG A 78 7.64 -9.34 22.91
C ARG A 78 8.39 -8.29 23.74
N PRO A 79 7.98 -7.02 23.70
CA PRO A 79 8.60 -5.99 24.53
C PRO A 79 8.32 -6.25 26.01
N LEU A 80 9.32 -6.04 26.86
CA LEU A 80 9.15 -6.15 28.32
C LEU A 80 8.37 -4.96 28.89
N ILE A 81 8.41 -3.82 28.18
CA ILE A 81 7.63 -2.62 28.52
C ILE A 81 6.78 -2.29 27.30
N ASP A 82 5.47 -2.37 27.49
CA ASP A 82 4.51 -1.91 26.48
C ASP A 82 4.59 -0.39 26.36
N GLY A 83 4.57 0.06 25.13
CA GLY A 83 4.68 1.48 24.81
C GLY A 83 5.90 1.78 23.95
N GLY A 84 5.99 3.01 23.53
CA GLY A 84 7.04 3.47 22.64
C GLY A 84 6.52 3.78 21.24
N LEU A 85 7.42 3.75 20.28
CA LEU A 85 7.17 4.24 18.93
C LEU A 85 6.46 3.23 18.01
N HIS A 86 6.11 2.04 18.50
CA HIS A 86 5.31 1.09 17.75
C HIS A 86 3.82 1.39 17.92
N GLU A 87 3.12 1.37 16.80
CA GLU A 87 1.67 1.51 16.81
C GLU A 87 1.05 0.18 17.28
N GLU A 88 0.80 0.03 18.58
CA GLU A 88 -0.22 -0.90 19.02
C GLU A 88 -1.57 -0.25 18.74
N GLU A 89 -2.13 -0.58 17.60
CA GLU A 89 -3.56 -0.41 17.41
C GLU A 89 -4.23 -1.34 18.43
N VAL A 90 -4.72 -0.76 19.52
CA VAL A 90 -5.72 -1.42 20.36
C VAL A 90 -6.96 -1.60 19.48
N LEU A 91 -6.96 -2.67 18.71
CA LEU A 91 -8.06 -2.99 17.82
C LEU A 91 -9.29 -3.22 18.71
N PRO A 92 -10.38 -2.45 18.52
CA PRO A 92 -11.61 -2.74 19.20
C PRO A 92 -12.02 -4.19 18.90
N ARG A 93 -12.69 -4.85 19.83
CA ARG A 93 -13.09 -6.27 19.72
C ARG A 93 -13.62 -6.63 18.33
N ARG A 94 -14.52 -5.81 17.80
CA ARG A 94 -15.10 -6.01 16.45
C ARG A 94 -14.04 -5.97 15.33
N GLY A 95 -13.05 -5.11 15.43
CA GLY A 95 -11.95 -5.04 14.46
C GLY A 95 -11.09 -6.30 14.50
N ARG A 96 -10.78 -6.80 15.72
CA ARG A 96 -10.03 -8.05 15.90
C ARG A 96 -10.80 -9.26 15.35
N GLU A 97 -12.11 -9.33 15.60
CA GLU A 97 -12.99 -10.39 15.07
C GLU A 97 -12.99 -10.37 13.53
N GLN A 98 -13.10 -9.21 12.89
CA GLN A 98 -13.03 -9.09 11.43
C GLN A 98 -11.69 -9.54 10.85
N LEU A 99 -10.58 -9.26 11.55
CA LEU A 99 -9.25 -9.69 11.12
C LEU A 99 -9.08 -11.22 11.32
N LYS A 100 -9.66 -11.82 12.34
CA LYS A 100 -9.68 -13.28 12.49
C LYS A 100 -10.44 -13.95 11.34
N LEU A 101 -11.58 -13.40 10.91
CA LEU A 101 -12.28 -13.90 9.71
C LEU A 101 -11.43 -13.78 8.45
N GLN A 102 -10.71 -12.68 8.31
CA GLN A 102 -9.76 -12.52 7.19
C GLN A 102 -8.65 -13.56 7.23
N TYR A 103 -7.98 -13.71 8.38
CA TYR A 103 -6.94 -14.71 8.58
C TYR A 103 -7.44 -16.10 8.17
N TYR A 104 -8.60 -16.50 8.67
CA TYR A 104 -9.22 -17.79 8.34
C TYR A 104 -9.47 -17.93 6.84
N SER A 105 -9.98 -16.89 6.20
CA SER A 105 -10.28 -16.91 4.77
C SER A 105 -9.03 -17.00 3.88
N GLU A 106 -7.87 -16.53 4.33
CA GLU A 106 -6.61 -16.66 3.57
C GLU A 106 -6.09 -18.12 3.56
N HIS A 107 -6.49 -18.95 4.53
CA HIS A 107 -6.02 -20.32 4.67
C HIS A 107 -7.03 -21.38 4.19
N TYR A 108 -8.33 -21.07 4.24
CA TYR A 108 -9.40 -22.05 4.04
C TYR A 108 -10.40 -21.67 2.94
N SER A 109 -10.03 -20.82 1.99
CA SER A 109 -10.89 -20.47 0.86
C SER A 109 -11.06 -21.65 -0.11
N GLN A 110 -12.29 -21.86 -0.62
CA GLN A 110 -12.53 -22.79 -1.72
C GLN A 110 -12.16 -22.11 -3.03
N GLU A 111 -11.04 -22.51 -3.63
CA GLU A 111 -10.48 -21.84 -4.82
C GLU A 111 -11.44 -21.89 -6.03
N SER A 112 -12.18 -23.00 -6.22
CA SER A 112 -13.17 -23.08 -7.30
C SER A 112 -14.26 -22.01 -7.19
N VAL A 113 -14.79 -21.81 -5.97
CA VAL A 113 -15.80 -20.77 -5.69
C VAL A 113 -15.21 -19.39 -5.80
N TYR A 114 -13.97 -19.19 -5.37
CA TYR A 114 -13.25 -17.93 -5.52
C TYR A 114 -13.07 -17.55 -6.99
N ASP A 115 -12.69 -18.51 -7.83
CA ASP A 115 -12.53 -18.29 -9.27
C ASP A 115 -13.85 -17.95 -9.97
N GLU A 116 -14.96 -18.60 -9.59
CA GLU A 116 -16.29 -18.26 -10.10
C GLU A 116 -16.70 -16.84 -9.70
N LEU A 117 -16.49 -16.45 -8.45
CA LEU A 117 -16.75 -15.10 -7.96
C LEU A 117 -15.86 -14.06 -8.67
N CYS A 118 -14.62 -14.41 -8.98
CA CYS A 118 -13.71 -13.54 -9.78
C CYS A 118 -14.21 -13.40 -11.22
N ALA A 119 -14.72 -14.47 -11.83
CA ALA A 119 -15.30 -14.43 -13.17
C ALA A 119 -16.59 -13.58 -13.20
N TRP A 120 -17.48 -13.78 -12.22
CA TRP A 120 -18.66 -12.93 -12.02
C TRP A 120 -18.27 -11.45 -11.91
N ARG A 121 -17.30 -11.13 -11.04
CA ARG A 121 -16.84 -9.75 -10.84
C ARG A 121 -16.35 -9.10 -12.14
N ARG A 122 -15.55 -9.82 -12.95
CA ARG A 122 -15.07 -9.32 -14.24
C ARG A 122 -16.22 -9.03 -15.22
N GLY A 123 -17.16 -9.95 -15.34
CA GLY A 123 -18.32 -9.79 -16.20
C GLY A 123 -19.20 -8.62 -15.76
N ARG A 124 -19.50 -8.53 -14.47
CA ARG A 124 -20.34 -7.46 -13.91
C ARG A 124 -19.67 -6.10 -14.00
N ALA A 125 -18.36 -6.00 -13.73
CA ALA A 125 -17.59 -4.77 -13.86
C ALA A 125 -17.59 -4.24 -15.31
N SER A 126 -17.44 -5.14 -16.28
CA SER A 126 -17.52 -4.80 -17.71
C SER A 126 -18.91 -4.26 -18.08
N SER A 127 -19.99 -4.91 -17.64
CA SER A 127 -21.37 -4.48 -17.94
C SER A 127 -21.71 -3.13 -17.28
N GLU A 128 -21.25 -2.88 -16.06
CA GLU A 128 -21.46 -1.64 -15.32
C GLU A 128 -20.44 -0.53 -15.67
N ARG A 129 -19.44 -0.82 -16.50
CA ARG A 129 -18.32 0.09 -16.83
C ARG A 129 -17.61 0.64 -15.58
N LYS A 130 -17.44 -0.22 -14.57
CA LYS A 130 -16.77 0.11 -13.31
C LYS A 130 -15.48 -0.69 -13.17
N ALA A 131 -14.55 -0.18 -12.36
CA ALA A 131 -13.38 -0.98 -12.00
C ALA A 131 -13.79 -2.18 -11.12
N PRO A 132 -13.27 -3.39 -11.35
CA PRO A 132 -13.69 -4.61 -10.65
C PRO A 132 -13.61 -4.51 -9.12
N TYR A 133 -12.59 -3.84 -8.57
CA TYR A 133 -12.42 -3.67 -7.12
C TYR A 133 -13.51 -2.81 -6.46
N MET A 134 -14.20 -1.96 -7.24
CA MET A 134 -15.31 -1.16 -6.72
C MET A 134 -16.54 -2.01 -6.40
N LEU A 135 -16.74 -3.11 -7.13
CA LEU A 135 -17.84 -4.05 -6.88
C LEU A 135 -17.51 -4.92 -5.66
N ALA A 136 -16.38 -5.59 -5.71
CA ALA A 136 -15.90 -6.46 -4.63
C ALA A 136 -14.37 -6.52 -4.62
N SER A 137 -13.76 -6.35 -3.46
CA SER A 137 -12.32 -6.56 -3.29
C SER A 137 -11.97 -8.05 -3.29
N ASN A 138 -10.70 -8.40 -3.56
CA ASN A 138 -10.24 -9.79 -3.45
C ASN A 138 -10.49 -10.38 -2.05
N ARG A 139 -10.29 -9.56 -1.00
CA ARG A 139 -10.60 -9.92 0.39
C ARG A 139 -12.07 -10.33 0.56
N LEU A 140 -13.00 -9.56 0.00
CA LEU A 140 -14.42 -9.88 0.09
C LEU A 140 -14.75 -11.19 -0.63
N LEU A 141 -14.20 -11.40 -1.83
CA LEU A 141 -14.43 -12.65 -2.57
C LEU A 141 -13.84 -13.87 -1.84
N ARG A 142 -12.69 -13.71 -1.16
CA ARG A 142 -12.13 -14.78 -0.31
C ARG A 142 -13.05 -15.10 0.87
N LEU A 143 -13.57 -14.10 1.57
CA LEU A 143 -14.54 -14.32 2.65
C LEU A 143 -15.78 -15.05 2.16
N LEU A 144 -16.33 -14.68 1.01
CA LEU A 144 -17.49 -15.36 0.41
C LEU A 144 -17.19 -16.82 0.03
N SER A 145 -16.02 -17.08 -0.57
CA SER A 145 -15.61 -18.43 -0.97
C SER A 145 -15.21 -19.33 0.21
N THR A 146 -14.97 -18.76 1.38
CA THR A 146 -14.64 -19.50 2.60
C THR A 146 -15.89 -19.84 3.39
N PHE A 147 -16.73 -18.85 3.66
CA PHE A 147 -17.87 -19.00 4.57
C PHE A 147 -19.16 -19.44 3.87
N LEU A 148 -19.21 -19.34 2.54
CA LEU A 148 -20.30 -19.87 1.70
C LEU A 148 -21.70 -19.50 2.20
N PRO A 149 -22.03 -18.21 2.33
CA PRO A 149 -23.35 -17.78 2.79
C PRO A 149 -24.44 -18.29 1.85
N LYS A 150 -25.58 -18.72 2.43
CA LYS A 150 -26.74 -19.28 1.70
C LYS A 150 -27.96 -18.39 1.77
N THR A 151 -27.96 -17.40 2.68
CA THR A 151 -29.06 -16.46 2.85
C THR A 151 -28.56 -15.01 2.92
N THR A 152 -29.45 -14.07 2.75
CA THR A 152 -29.11 -12.63 2.86
C THR A 152 -28.65 -12.27 4.27
N GLU A 153 -29.23 -12.90 5.31
CA GLU A 153 -28.84 -12.69 6.70
C GLU A 153 -27.41 -13.18 6.97
N GLU A 154 -27.00 -14.27 6.33
CA GLU A 154 -25.62 -14.76 6.40
C GLU A 154 -24.66 -13.84 5.63
N LEU A 155 -25.05 -13.32 4.46
CA LEU A 155 -24.27 -12.33 3.71
C LEU A 155 -23.97 -11.08 4.54
N LEU A 156 -24.95 -10.59 5.28
CA LEU A 156 -24.78 -9.39 6.13
C LEU A 156 -23.83 -9.61 7.32
N GLN A 157 -23.49 -10.85 7.66
CA GLN A 157 -22.47 -11.16 8.68
C GLN A 157 -21.05 -11.10 8.11
N ILE A 158 -20.89 -11.11 6.77
CA ILE A 158 -19.58 -11.05 6.13
C ILE A 158 -19.05 -9.59 6.18
N PRO A 159 -17.83 -9.36 6.72
CA PRO A 159 -17.24 -8.04 6.76
C PRO A 159 -17.11 -7.40 5.38
N GLY A 160 -17.61 -6.17 5.25
CA GLY A 160 -17.60 -5.44 3.98
C GLY A 160 -18.85 -5.60 3.13
N ILE A 161 -19.84 -6.37 3.59
CA ILE A 161 -21.18 -6.44 3.00
C ILE A 161 -22.17 -5.68 3.91
N GLY A 162 -22.68 -4.57 3.40
CA GLY A 162 -23.79 -3.85 3.99
C GLY A 162 -25.07 -4.05 3.17
N GLU A 163 -26.19 -3.57 3.67
CA GLU A 163 -27.53 -3.71 3.04
C GLU A 163 -27.52 -3.30 1.55
N ALA A 164 -26.88 -2.18 1.22
CA ALA A 164 -26.81 -1.69 -0.16
C ALA A 164 -26.11 -2.68 -1.10
N LYS A 165 -24.97 -3.25 -0.70
CA LYS A 165 -24.26 -4.26 -1.50
C LYS A 165 -25.00 -5.59 -1.55
N ALA A 166 -25.61 -6.00 -0.45
CA ALA A 166 -26.43 -7.21 -0.39
C ALA A 166 -27.64 -7.09 -1.30
N ALA A 167 -28.32 -5.96 -1.33
CA ALA A 167 -29.44 -5.71 -2.24
C ALA A 167 -29.01 -5.68 -3.71
N GLN A 168 -27.84 -5.11 -4.02
CA GLN A 168 -27.36 -4.95 -5.40
C GLN A 168 -26.77 -6.21 -6.00
N TYR A 169 -25.96 -6.96 -5.22
CA TYR A 169 -25.14 -8.09 -5.71
C TYR A 169 -25.41 -9.39 -4.96
N GLY A 170 -26.20 -9.37 -3.88
CA GLY A 170 -26.39 -10.52 -3.01
C GLY A 170 -26.96 -11.73 -3.73
N ALA A 171 -27.94 -11.56 -4.63
CA ALA A 171 -28.53 -12.64 -5.38
C ALA A 171 -27.48 -13.37 -6.28
N ASP A 172 -26.60 -12.59 -6.92
CA ASP A 172 -25.53 -13.14 -7.76
C ASP A 172 -24.53 -13.95 -6.91
N TRP A 173 -24.13 -13.42 -5.75
CA TRP A 173 -23.20 -14.10 -4.84
C TRP A 173 -23.81 -15.38 -4.26
N LEU A 174 -25.07 -15.33 -3.84
CA LEU A 174 -25.77 -16.50 -3.32
C LEU A 174 -25.97 -17.59 -4.39
N ALA A 175 -26.14 -17.22 -5.66
CA ALA A 175 -26.22 -18.19 -6.74
C ALA A 175 -24.94 -19.05 -6.85
N VAL A 176 -23.76 -18.45 -6.56
CA VAL A 176 -22.47 -19.14 -6.55
C VAL A 176 -22.24 -19.88 -5.22
N THR A 177 -22.44 -19.21 -4.09
CA THR A 177 -22.06 -19.76 -2.77
C THR A 177 -23.02 -20.82 -2.23
N SER A 178 -24.32 -20.75 -2.57
CA SER A 178 -25.33 -21.68 -2.03
C SER A 178 -25.21 -23.10 -2.53
N VAL A 179 -24.65 -23.31 -3.71
CA VAL A 179 -24.46 -24.65 -4.33
C VAL A 179 -23.22 -25.37 -3.80
N ALA A 180 -22.27 -24.62 -3.22
CA ALA A 180 -21.06 -25.21 -2.67
C ALA A 180 -21.31 -25.89 -1.32
N PRO A 181 -20.71 -27.07 -1.05
CA PRO A 181 -20.82 -27.72 0.23
C PRO A 181 -20.11 -26.92 1.31
N ARG A 182 -20.75 -26.74 2.47
CA ARG A 182 -20.26 -26.01 3.63
C ARG A 182 -20.16 -26.96 4.82
N GLU A 183 -19.03 -26.94 5.51
CA GLU A 183 -18.78 -27.81 6.67
C GLU A 183 -19.34 -27.20 7.97
N ARG A 184 -19.36 -25.87 8.10
CA ARG A 184 -19.79 -25.14 9.31
C ARG A 184 -20.79 -24.05 9.00
N ASP A 185 -21.75 -23.91 9.88
CA ASP A 185 -22.84 -22.94 9.72
C ASP A 185 -22.57 -21.59 10.40
N PHE A 186 -23.37 -20.62 10.05
CA PHE A 186 -23.45 -19.33 10.74
C PHE A 186 -24.19 -19.46 12.08
N PRO A 187 -23.88 -18.62 13.08
CA PRO A 187 -23.01 -17.45 13.05
C PRO A 187 -21.50 -17.83 13.09
N LEU A 188 -20.64 -16.90 12.62
CA LEU A 188 -19.20 -17.13 12.46
C LEU A 188 -18.38 -16.98 13.77
N SER A 189 -19.02 -16.98 14.94
CA SER A 189 -18.35 -16.86 16.24
C SER A 189 -17.34 -17.98 16.53
N TRP A 190 -17.56 -19.16 16.00
CA TRP A 190 -16.67 -20.32 16.15
C TRP A 190 -15.25 -20.04 15.59
N VAL A 191 -15.13 -19.18 14.58
CA VAL A 191 -13.82 -18.80 14.00
C VAL A 191 -12.94 -18.11 15.04
N TYR A 192 -13.53 -17.34 15.95
CA TYR A 192 -12.78 -16.62 16.98
C TYR A 192 -12.22 -17.52 18.06
N GLU A 193 -12.84 -18.66 18.28
CA GLU A 193 -12.44 -19.67 19.26
C GLU A 193 -11.41 -20.65 18.68
N GLU A 194 -11.50 -20.93 17.37
CA GLU A 194 -10.64 -21.89 16.70
C GLU A 194 -9.23 -21.35 16.43
N ILE A 195 -9.12 -20.03 16.16
CA ILE A 195 -7.83 -19.43 15.85
C ILE A 195 -7.04 -19.15 17.12
N GLY A 196 -5.89 -19.83 17.27
CA GLY A 196 -4.93 -19.60 18.35
C GLY A 196 -4.39 -18.15 18.35
N ASP A 197 -4.21 -17.61 19.54
CA ASP A 197 -3.74 -16.21 19.68
C ASP A 197 -2.31 -16.01 19.15
N GLU A 198 -1.44 -17.02 19.26
CA GLU A 198 -0.06 -16.95 18.74
C GLU A 198 -0.02 -16.91 17.22
N GLU A 199 -0.75 -17.79 16.55
CA GLU A 199 -0.82 -17.84 15.09
C GLU A 199 -1.41 -16.55 14.52
N PHE A 200 -2.50 -16.08 15.13
CA PHE A 200 -3.13 -14.83 14.73
C PHE A 200 -2.21 -13.62 14.94
N SER A 201 -1.50 -13.57 16.05
CA SER A 201 -0.54 -12.50 16.32
C SER A 201 0.61 -12.52 15.32
N SER A 202 1.15 -13.70 15.01
CA SER A 202 2.20 -13.84 13.99
C SER A 202 1.74 -13.33 12.63
N TRP A 203 0.52 -13.69 12.21
CA TRP A 203 -0.07 -13.20 10.97
C TRP A 203 -0.28 -11.67 10.99
N LEU A 204 -0.76 -11.09 12.09
CA LEU A 204 -0.91 -9.64 12.23
C LEU A 204 0.42 -8.90 12.06
N TYR A 205 1.49 -9.39 12.68
CA TYR A 205 2.81 -8.80 12.50
C TYR A 205 3.33 -8.97 11.08
N LYS A 206 3.02 -10.07 10.42
CA LYS A 206 3.34 -10.25 8.99
C LYS A 206 2.62 -9.23 8.10
N GLN A 207 1.36 -8.91 8.41
CA GLN A 207 0.63 -7.85 7.70
C GLN A 207 1.26 -6.46 7.95
N LYS A 208 1.68 -6.19 9.20
CA LYS A 208 2.41 -4.95 9.56
C LYS A 208 3.76 -4.87 8.85
N GLU A 209 4.53 -5.95 8.84
CA GLU A 209 5.80 -6.04 8.09
C GLU A 209 5.61 -5.64 6.62
N LEU A 210 4.63 -6.25 5.94
CA LEU A 210 4.33 -5.96 4.53
C LEU A 210 3.91 -4.50 4.31
N LYS A 211 3.11 -3.94 5.23
CA LYS A 211 2.71 -2.53 5.20
C LYS A 211 3.94 -1.60 5.29
N TYR A 212 4.77 -1.81 6.30
CA TYR A 212 5.93 -0.94 6.54
C TYR A 212 7.04 -1.12 5.51
N LYS A 213 7.19 -2.34 4.97
CA LYS A 213 8.10 -2.60 3.85
C LYS A 213 7.73 -1.75 2.63
N ARG A 214 6.44 -1.72 2.25
CA ARG A 214 5.96 -0.88 1.15
C ARG A 214 6.19 0.61 1.41
N GLN A 215 5.95 1.07 2.64
CA GLN A 215 6.20 2.46 3.00
C GLN A 215 7.68 2.81 2.90
N LEU A 216 8.57 1.92 3.35
CA LEU A 216 10.01 2.12 3.27
C LEU A 216 10.49 2.13 1.80
N GLU A 217 9.99 1.22 0.97
CA GLU A 217 10.27 1.18 -0.47
C GLU A 217 9.83 2.49 -1.14
N GLN A 218 8.65 3.00 -0.80
CA GLN A 218 8.15 4.27 -1.33
C GLN A 218 9.01 5.47 -0.88
N LEU A 219 9.40 5.54 0.39
CA LEU A 219 10.28 6.61 0.88
C LEU A 219 11.65 6.59 0.19
N ARG A 220 12.22 5.41 -0.02
CA ARG A 220 13.48 5.27 -0.74
C ARG A 220 13.35 5.70 -2.20
N LEU A 221 12.27 5.26 -2.86
CA LEU A 221 11.97 5.69 -4.22
C LEU A 221 11.83 7.21 -4.30
N ASN A 222 11.02 7.83 -3.44
CA ASN A 222 10.82 9.27 -3.41
C ASN A 222 12.14 10.03 -3.23
N ARG A 223 13.01 9.57 -2.31
CA ARG A 223 14.33 10.17 -2.10
C ARG A 223 15.19 10.08 -3.35
N THR A 224 15.25 8.90 -3.99
CA THR A 224 16.04 8.72 -5.22
C THR A 224 15.51 9.60 -6.35
N LEU A 225 14.18 9.71 -6.49
CA LEU A 225 13.56 10.59 -7.49
C LEU A 225 13.93 12.05 -7.25
N LEU A 226 13.78 12.56 -6.04
CA LEU A 226 14.11 13.95 -5.72
C LEU A 226 15.58 14.26 -5.94
N GLN A 227 16.48 13.38 -5.53
CA GLN A 227 17.92 13.52 -5.77
C GLN A 227 18.25 13.51 -7.26
N GLY A 228 17.65 12.59 -8.03
CA GLY A 228 17.84 12.50 -9.46
C GLY A 228 17.29 13.72 -10.22
N ILE A 229 16.11 14.23 -9.83
CA ILE A 229 15.51 15.44 -10.39
C ILE A 229 16.42 16.66 -10.14
N ASP A 230 16.94 16.79 -8.92
CA ASP A 230 17.88 17.87 -8.60
C ASP A 230 19.20 17.73 -9.37
N GLY A 231 19.64 16.50 -9.65
CA GLY A 231 20.78 16.16 -10.50
C GLY A 231 20.52 16.32 -12.01
N GLY A 232 19.29 16.64 -12.43
CA GLY A 232 18.93 16.81 -13.85
C GLY A 232 18.74 15.51 -14.61
N LEU A 233 18.42 14.40 -13.93
CA LEU A 233 18.15 13.12 -14.55
C LEU A 233 16.75 13.08 -15.19
N GLY A 234 16.65 12.52 -16.40
CA GLY A 234 15.40 12.22 -17.07
C GLY A 234 14.78 10.88 -16.66
N LEU A 235 13.54 10.62 -17.11
CA LEU A 235 12.78 9.40 -16.76
C LEU A 235 13.50 8.09 -17.10
N GLU A 236 14.26 8.03 -18.21
CA GLU A 236 14.97 6.79 -18.59
C GLU A 236 16.15 6.52 -17.65
N GLN A 237 16.85 7.57 -17.21
CA GLN A 237 17.94 7.45 -16.25
C GLN A 237 17.41 7.03 -14.88
N LEU A 238 16.32 7.68 -14.42
CA LEU A 238 15.66 7.33 -13.18
C LEU A 238 15.11 5.89 -13.18
N LYS A 239 14.56 5.42 -14.30
CA LYS A 239 14.15 4.04 -14.47
C LYS A 239 15.32 3.07 -14.29
N ASN A 240 16.49 3.39 -14.87
CA ASN A 240 17.67 2.55 -14.75
C ASN A 240 18.24 2.53 -13.32
N GLU A 241 18.19 3.65 -12.61
CA GLU A 241 18.66 3.73 -11.22
C GLU A 241 17.70 3.04 -10.23
N THR A 242 16.39 3.19 -10.43
CA THR A 242 15.40 2.68 -9.49
C THR A 242 14.93 1.26 -9.80
N GLY A 243 15.08 0.81 -11.06
CA GLY A 243 14.51 -0.44 -11.55
C GLY A 243 13.00 -0.45 -11.70
N VAL A 244 12.32 0.70 -11.48
CA VAL A 244 10.85 0.84 -11.55
C VAL A 244 10.43 1.17 -12.98
N SER A 245 9.23 0.76 -13.39
CA SER A 245 8.72 1.10 -14.72
C SER A 245 8.45 2.59 -14.87
N ARG A 246 8.53 3.12 -16.11
CA ARG A 246 8.21 4.53 -16.40
C ARG A 246 6.81 4.93 -15.90
N ARG A 247 5.86 4.02 -15.96
CA ARG A 247 4.50 4.25 -15.48
C ARG A 247 4.47 4.46 -13.96
N GLU A 248 5.15 3.61 -13.21
CA GLU A 248 5.26 3.71 -11.75
C GLU A 248 6.03 4.97 -11.33
N LEU A 249 7.08 5.35 -12.10
CA LEU A 249 7.77 6.62 -11.89
C LEU A 249 6.83 7.82 -12.05
N LEU A 250 6.02 7.85 -13.11
CA LEU A 250 5.05 8.91 -13.32
C LEU A 250 3.98 8.96 -12.22
N GLU A 251 3.54 7.81 -11.72
CA GLU A 251 2.62 7.73 -10.59
C GLU A 251 3.27 8.30 -9.30
N ALA A 252 4.54 7.98 -9.06
CA ALA A 252 5.30 8.54 -7.93
C ALA A 252 5.54 10.05 -8.06
N LEU A 253 5.81 10.56 -9.28
CA LEU A 253 5.97 11.99 -9.53
C LEU A 253 4.67 12.77 -9.31
N GLU A 254 3.52 12.21 -9.72
CA GLU A 254 2.20 12.80 -9.44
C GLU A 254 1.94 12.92 -7.92
N GLU A 255 2.32 11.92 -7.12
CA GLU A 255 2.18 11.98 -5.66
C GLU A 255 3.20 12.94 -5.02
N LEU A 256 4.46 12.98 -5.48
CA LEU A 256 5.45 13.94 -4.99
C LEU A 256 4.98 15.39 -5.20
N GLU A 257 4.46 15.73 -6.38
CA GLU A 257 3.94 17.07 -6.64
C GLU A 257 2.73 17.40 -5.75
N LYS A 258 1.86 16.45 -5.53
CA LYS A 258 0.70 16.58 -4.63
C LYS A 258 1.12 16.78 -3.17
N ASP A 259 2.24 16.16 -2.77
CA ASP A 259 2.85 16.32 -1.44
C ASP A 259 3.64 17.66 -1.32
N GLY A 260 3.70 18.46 -2.38
CA GLY A 260 4.31 19.78 -2.41
C GLY A 260 5.79 19.82 -2.86
N TYR A 261 6.31 18.70 -3.37
CA TYR A 261 7.66 18.67 -3.96
C TYR A 261 7.61 19.06 -5.43
N SER A 262 8.47 19.98 -5.85
CA SER A 262 8.53 20.39 -7.25
C SER A 262 9.23 19.35 -8.11
N VAL A 263 8.55 18.87 -9.13
CA VAL A 263 9.11 17.97 -10.16
C VAL A 263 9.31 18.67 -11.50
N GLU A 264 9.26 20.02 -11.50
CA GLU A 264 9.26 20.85 -12.72
C GLU A 264 10.48 20.64 -13.59
N LYS A 265 11.68 20.56 -13.01
CA LYS A 265 12.92 20.35 -13.79
C LYS A 265 12.86 19.09 -14.68
N LEU A 266 12.28 18.02 -14.16
CA LEU A 266 12.10 16.77 -14.92
C LEU A 266 11.04 16.94 -16.01
N ILE A 267 9.92 17.61 -15.70
CA ILE A 267 8.87 17.85 -16.68
C ILE A 267 9.40 18.70 -17.84
N GLU A 268 10.18 19.74 -17.57
CA GLU A 268 10.84 20.56 -18.59
C GLU A 268 11.73 19.73 -19.50
N LEU A 269 12.58 18.89 -18.91
CA LEU A 269 13.49 18.01 -19.64
C LEU A 269 12.74 17.02 -20.55
N GLU A 270 11.72 16.36 -20.04
CA GLU A 270 10.96 15.34 -20.78
C GLU A 270 10.06 15.95 -21.88
N LEU A 271 9.59 17.18 -21.70
CA LEU A 271 8.77 17.89 -22.67
C LEU A 271 9.59 18.76 -23.65
N GLU A 272 10.92 18.84 -23.52
CA GLU A 272 11.77 19.63 -24.40
C GLU A 272 11.59 19.24 -25.89
N SER A 273 11.42 17.95 -26.16
CA SER A 273 11.19 17.44 -27.52
C SER A 273 9.76 17.61 -28.03
N MET A 274 8.82 18.08 -27.20
CA MET A 274 7.42 18.27 -27.57
C MET A 274 7.18 19.70 -28.05
N ALA A 275 6.60 19.85 -29.25
CA ALA A 275 6.31 21.18 -29.79
C ALA A 275 5.41 21.99 -28.85
N HIS A 276 5.68 23.29 -28.77
CA HIS A 276 4.94 24.18 -27.86
C HIS A 276 3.44 24.25 -28.22
N GLU A 277 3.12 24.20 -29.48
CA GLU A 277 1.74 24.17 -30.00
C GLU A 277 1.00 22.89 -29.52
N GLU A 278 1.72 21.78 -29.49
CA GLU A 278 1.17 20.50 -29.00
C GLU A 278 0.92 20.56 -27.48
N GLN A 279 1.87 21.12 -26.70
CA GLN A 279 1.68 21.33 -25.26
C GLN A 279 0.47 22.23 -24.97
N GLN A 280 0.29 23.31 -25.72
CA GLN A 280 -0.86 24.20 -25.62
C GLN A 280 -2.17 23.52 -26.00
N ALA A 281 -2.18 22.66 -27.02
CA ALA A 281 -3.36 21.89 -27.40
C ALA A 281 -3.80 20.94 -26.28
N VAL A 282 -2.84 20.27 -25.62
CA VAL A 282 -3.11 19.41 -24.46
C VAL A 282 -3.67 20.23 -23.28
N TRP A 283 -3.08 21.40 -23.02
CA TRP A 283 -3.54 22.29 -21.95
C TRP A 283 -5.00 22.72 -22.15
N LYS A 284 -5.34 23.22 -23.33
CA LYS A 284 -6.74 23.58 -23.69
C LYS A 284 -7.70 22.39 -23.59
N ALA A 285 -7.24 21.20 -23.94
CA ALA A 285 -8.05 20.02 -23.79
C ALA A 285 -8.33 19.67 -22.33
N TYR A 286 -7.39 19.94 -21.40
CA TYR A 286 -7.64 19.81 -19.96
C TYR A 286 -8.62 20.87 -19.44
N GLU A 287 -8.56 22.11 -19.94
CA GLU A 287 -9.55 23.14 -19.61
C GLU A 287 -10.97 22.75 -20.07
N GLU A 288 -11.09 22.07 -21.22
CA GLU A 288 -12.39 21.68 -21.81
C GLU A 288 -12.97 20.40 -21.18
N PHE A 289 -12.15 19.35 -20.97
CA PHE A 289 -12.60 18.01 -20.56
C PHE A 289 -12.28 17.66 -19.09
N GLY A 290 -11.54 18.53 -18.39
CA GLY A 290 -10.99 18.24 -17.07
C GLY A 290 -9.80 17.28 -17.10
N ASP A 291 -9.18 17.08 -15.95
CA ASP A 291 -7.95 16.33 -15.76
C ASP A 291 -8.14 14.93 -15.17
N LEU A 292 -9.40 14.53 -14.95
CA LEU A 292 -9.72 13.24 -14.31
C LEU A 292 -9.37 12.04 -15.22
N PHE A 293 -9.64 12.15 -16.52
CA PHE A 293 -9.43 11.08 -17.48
C PHE A 293 -8.53 11.54 -18.63
N LEU A 294 -7.46 10.78 -18.90
CA LEU A 294 -6.53 11.09 -20.00
C LEU A 294 -7.10 10.81 -21.39
N LYS A 295 -7.99 9.82 -21.50
CA LYS A 295 -8.50 9.34 -22.79
C LYS A 295 -9.27 10.37 -23.59
N PRO A 296 -10.19 11.19 -23.02
CA PRO A 296 -10.84 12.28 -23.74
C PRO A 296 -9.86 13.31 -24.28
N VAL A 297 -8.85 13.67 -23.47
CA VAL A 297 -7.78 14.61 -23.84
C VAL A 297 -6.94 14.05 -24.99
N LEU A 298 -6.56 12.76 -24.90
CA LEU A 298 -5.83 12.07 -25.97
C LEU A 298 -6.56 12.16 -27.32
N TYR A 299 -7.85 11.81 -27.33
CA TYR A 299 -8.63 11.84 -28.57
C TYR A 299 -8.86 13.25 -29.10
N LYS A 300 -9.00 14.25 -28.23
CA LYS A 300 -9.14 15.65 -28.64
C LYS A 300 -7.89 16.17 -29.35
N VAL A 301 -6.71 15.83 -28.83
CA VAL A 301 -5.43 16.35 -29.34
C VAL A 301 -4.93 15.57 -30.55
N TYR A 302 -5.03 14.23 -30.50
CA TYR A 302 -4.41 13.33 -31.48
C TYR A 302 -5.41 12.60 -32.39
N GLY A 303 -6.72 12.77 -32.18
CA GLY A 303 -7.77 12.07 -32.93
C GLY A 303 -8.00 10.61 -32.50
N ASP A 304 -8.91 9.92 -33.19
CA ASP A 304 -9.29 8.54 -32.87
C ASP A 304 -8.16 7.52 -33.11
N THR A 305 -7.22 7.85 -33.98
CA THR A 305 -6.02 7.07 -34.27
C THR A 305 -4.79 7.95 -34.03
N PRO A 306 -4.29 8.02 -32.79
CA PRO A 306 -3.07 8.79 -32.51
C PRO A 306 -1.92 8.35 -33.42
N PRO A 307 -1.15 9.31 -33.99
CA PRO A 307 -0.04 8.97 -34.85
C PRO A 307 0.94 8.07 -34.11
N ALA A 308 1.51 7.08 -34.82
CA ALA A 308 2.53 6.23 -34.27
C ALA A 308 3.81 7.07 -34.00
N ALA A 309 3.91 7.64 -32.80
CA ALA A 309 5.14 8.27 -32.34
C ALA A 309 6.24 7.21 -32.17
N ALA A 310 7.49 7.61 -32.24
CA ALA A 310 8.61 6.76 -31.82
C ALA A 310 8.42 6.45 -30.33
N GLY A 311 7.95 5.24 -29.99
CA GLY A 311 7.54 4.81 -28.63
C GLY A 311 6.06 4.46 -28.46
N GLY A 312 5.25 4.54 -29.54
CA GLY A 312 3.86 4.10 -29.52
C GLY A 312 2.89 5.01 -28.76
N LEU A 313 1.74 4.46 -28.41
CA LEU A 313 0.67 5.15 -27.68
C LEU A 313 1.09 5.55 -26.26
N GLU A 314 2.04 4.83 -25.67
CA GLU A 314 2.51 5.05 -24.30
C GLU A 314 3.15 6.42 -24.12
N ILE A 315 3.94 6.90 -25.10
CA ILE A 315 4.60 8.20 -25.01
C ILE A 315 3.59 9.36 -24.97
N HIS A 316 2.46 9.24 -25.67
CA HIS A 316 1.39 10.24 -25.61
C HIS A 316 0.78 10.28 -24.19
N TYR A 317 0.51 9.12 -23.59
CA TYR A 317 0.01 9.08 -22.22
C TYR A 317 1.01 9.64 -21.20
N GLU A 318 2.32 9.39 -21.37
CA GLU A 318 3.37 9.96 -20.53
C GLU A 318 3.38 11.50 -20.62
N ARG A 319 3.37 12.04 -21.85
CA ARG A 319 3.31 13.50 -22.09
C ARG A 319 2.05 14.12 -21.50
N LEU A 320 0.90 13.49 -21.68
CA LEU A 320 -0.34 13.94 -21.05
C LEU A 320 -0.21 13.97 -19.52
N ARG A 321 0.35 12.94 -18.89
CA ARG A 321 0.54 12.91 -17.43
C ARG A 321 1.45 14.03 -16.94
N LEU A 322 2.57 14.27 -17.62
CA LEU A 322 3.50 15.35 -17.27
C LEU A 322 2.83 16.73 -17.34
N ILE A 323 2.08 17.00 -18.42
CA ILE A 323 1.33 18.25 -18.56
C ILE A 323 0.20 18.34 -17.51
N ARG A 324 -0.44 17.21 -17.15
CA ARG A 324 -1.45 17.17 -16.11
C ARG A 324 -0.90 17.59 -14.73
N ILE A 325 0.34 17.21 -14.41
CA ILE A 325 0.98 17.63 -13.16
C ILE A 325 1.09 19.17 -13.13
N ARG A 326 1.56 19.79 -14.20
CA ARG A 326 1.62 21.26 -14.32
C ARG A 326 0.24 21.90 -14.22
N PHE A 327 -0.73 21.36 -14.94
CA PHE A 327 -2.11 21.85 -14.95
C PHE A 327 -2.71 21.87 -13.54
N ARG A 328 -2.57 20.78 -12.79
CA ARG A 328 -3.07 20.67 -11.41
C ARG A 328 -2.41 21.66 -10.47
N ARG A 329 -1.11 21.85 -10.58
CA ARG A 329 -0.38 22.80 -9.78
C ARG A 329 -0.86 24.25 -10.00
N GLU A 330 -1.07 24.65 -11.24
CA GLU A 330 -1.56 26.00 -11.54
C GLU A 330 -3.00 26.20 -11.07
N GLN A 331 -3.85 25.18 -11.18
CA GLN A 331 -5.20 25.24 -10.63
C GLN A 331 -5.20 25.38 -9.10
N ALA A 332 -4.35 24.63 -8.40
CA ALA A 332 -4.19 24.74 -6.95
C ALA A 332 -3.70 26.14 -6.53
N GLY A 333 -2.68 26.68 -7.18
CA GLY A 333 -2.16 28.03 -6.91
C GLY A 333 -3.17 29.15 -7.19
N SER A 334 -4.07 28.96 -8.15
CA SER A 334 -5.14 29.93 -8.45
C SER A 334 -6.27 29.91 -7.39
N LEU A 335 -6.54 28.78 -6.78
CA LEU A 335 -7.52 28.64 -5.69
C LEU A 335 -7.04 29.26 -4.39
N ASP A 336 -5.76 29.08 -4.05
CA ASP A 336 -5.15 29.68 -2.84
C ASP A 336 -5.09 31.21 -2.92
N SER A 337 -4.85 31.77 -4.11
CA SER A 337 -4.86 33.21 -4.31
C SER A 337 -6.27 33.82 -4.25
N ALA A 338 -7.32 33.04 -4.56
CA ALA A 338 -8.72 33.49 -4.49
C ALA A 338 -9.32 33.41 -3.08
N THR A 339 -8.73 32.62 -2.18
CA THR A 339 -9.19 32.46 -0.77
C THR A 339 -8.48 33.39 0.22
N SER A 340 -7.51 34.19 -0.24
CA SER A 340 -6.74 35.13 0.60
C SER A 340 -7.28 36.59 0.55
N PHE A 341 -8.56 36.79 0.20
CA PHE A 341 -9.23 38.09 0.24
C PHE A 341 -10.42 38.10 1.21
#